data_2ac1609a9b8bd4762e224c393a8dbcfd
#
_entry.id   2ac1609a9b8bd4762e224c393a8dbcfd
#
_cell.length_a   1.000
_cell.length_b   1.000
_cell.length_c   1.000
_cell.angle_alpha   90.00
_cell.angle_beta   90.00
_cell.angle_gamma   90.00
#
_symmetry.space_group_name_H-M   'P 1'
#
loop_
_entity.id
_entity.type
_entity.pdbx_description
1 polymer ?
#
loop_
_entity_poly.entity_id
_entity_poly.type
_entity_poly.pdbx_seq_one_letter_code
_entity_poly.pdbx_strand_id
1 'polypeptide(L)'
;MSTGKISNDKSYQRQLFIKRYGIVFVMIGMILLLTVITENFLSYNNILNVLSTISINGCIALGMCIVITAGGIDLTVGALLAWGSVVAGLVLKSTHSIPLACVTALVTCAVMGVVTGLMIAQFDLFPFVATLAMQ
;
A
#
# COMPACT_ATOMS: atom_id res chain seq x y z
N MET A 1 -47.88 7.19 10.86
CA MET A 1 -47.17 6.09 10.19
C MET A 1 -47.17 6.44 8.69
N SER A 2 -46.13 7.16 8.24
CA SER A 2 -46.00 7.62 6.85
C SER A 2 -44.97 6.72 6.18
N THR A 3 -45.46 5.74 5.42
CA THR A 3 -44.66 4.90 4.53
C THR A 3 -44.07 5.78 3.44
N GLY A 4 -42.76 6.10 3.60
CA GLY A 4 -42.02 6.85 2.61
C GLY A 4 -42.07 6.16 1.26
N LYS A 5 -42.76 6.80 0.33
CA LYS A 5 -42.84 6.49 -1.09
C LYS A 5 -41.40 6.49 -1.60
N ILE A 6 -40.82 5.30 -1.79
CA ILE A 6 -39.50 5.15 -2.43
C ILE A 6 -39.69 5.71 -3.84
N SER A 7 -39.32 6.94 -3.99
CA SER A 7 -39.40 7.65 -5.27
C SER A 7 -38.46 6.91 -6.23
N ASN A 8 -39.08 6.19 -7.16
CA ASN A 8 -38.43 5.60 -8.33
C ASN A 8 -38.10 6.71 -9.33
N ASP A 9 -37.58 7.82 -8.79
CA ASP A 9 -37.19 8.98 -9.57
C ASP A 9 -35.86 8.66 -10.28
N LYS A 10 -35.92 8.65 -11.61
CA LYS A 10 -34.76 8.41 -12.45
C LYS A 10 -33.57 9.30 -12.08
N SER A 11 -33.85 10.48 -11.52
CA SER A 11 -32.81 11.41 -11.03
C SER A 11 -32.11 10.87 -9.79
N TYR A 12 -32.81 10.25 -8.86
CA TYR A 12 -32.24 9.63 -7.66
C TYR A 12 -31.38 8.40 -8.01
N GLN A 13 -31.86 7.55 -8.89
CA GLN A 13 -31.09 6.40 -9.38
C GLN A 13 -29.82 6.83 -10.12
N ARG A 14 -29.91 7.90 -10.91
CA ARG A 14 -28.74 8.50 -11.59
C ARG A 14 -27.72 9.09 -10.61
N GLN A 15 -28.19 9.74 -9.56
CA GLN A 15 -27.29 10.25 -8.50
C GLN A 15 -26.58 9.12 -7.75
N LEU A 16 -27.29 8.03 -7.43
CA LEU A 16 -26.71 6.85 -6.81
C LEU A 16 -25.67 6.18 -7.73
N PHE A 17 -25.99 6.08 -9.01
CA PHE A 17 -25.07 5.54 -10.02
C PHE A 17 -23.80 6.39 -10.13
N ILE A 18 -23.93 7.71 -10.22
CA ILE A 18 -22.78 8.63 -10.28
C ILE A 18 -21.95 8.58 -9.00
N LYS A 19 -22.61 8.52 -7.82
CA LYS A 19 -21.89 8.38 -6.54
C LYS A 19 -21.15 7.05 -6.43
N ARG A 20 -21.72 5.98 -6.96
CA ARG A 20 -21.12 4.62 -6.88
C ARG A 20 -20.01 4.41 -7.90
N TYR A 21 -20.17 4.93 -9.10
CA TYR A 21 -19.24 4.71 -10.23
C TYR A 21 -18.45 5.95 -10.62
N GLY A 22 -18.69 7.09 -9.99
CA GLY A 22 -18.05 8.36 -10.34
C GLY A 22 -16.54 8.29 -10.33
N ILE A 23 -15.96 7.60 -9.34
CA ILE A 23 -14.51 7.42 -9.24
C ILE A 23 -13.95 6.59 -10.42
N VAL A 24 -14.72 5.61 -10.91
CA VAL A 24 -14.32 4.77 -12.05
C VAL A 24 -14.34 5.61 -13.34
N PHE A 25 -15.35 6.46 -13.52
CA PHE A 25 -15.42 7.35 -14.68
C PHE A 25 -14.29 8.38 -14.69
N VAL A 26 -13.96 8.94 -13.52
CA VAL A 26 -12.82 9.85 -13.38
C VAL A 26 -11.51 9.12 -13.70
N MET A 27 -11.33 7.92 -13.19
CA MET A 27 -10.13 7.10 -13.46
C MET A 27 -9.98 6.79 -14.96
N ILE A 28 -11.07 6.35 -15.63
CA ILE A 28 -11.08 6.10 -17.07
C ILE A 28 -10.77 7.38 -17.86
N GLY A 29 -11.41 8.49 -17.48
CA GLY A 29 -11.16 9.79 -18.11
C GLY A 29 -9.71 10.23 -17.98
N MET A 30 -9.10 10.01 -16.81
CA MET A 30 -7.70 10.33 -16.57
C MET A 30 -6.74 9.45 -17.38
N ILE A 31 -7.04 8.14 -17.50
CA ILE A 31 -6.27 7.22 -18.35
C ILE A 31 -6.33 7.65 -19.81
N LEU A 32 -7.51 7.95 -20.32
CA LEU A 32 -7.70 8.41 -21.70
C LEU A 32 -6.94 9.72 -21.95
N LEU A 33 -7.05 10.68 -21.05
CA LEU A 33 -6.38 11.97 -21.13
C LEU A 33 -4.85 11.79 -21.16
N LEU A 34 -4.30 10.98 -20.25
CA LEU A 34 -2.87 10.70 -20.20
C LEU A 34 -2.38 9.93 -21.44
N THR A 35 -3.20 9.06 -21.99
CA THR A 35 -2.88 8.35 -23.23
C THR A 35 -2.73 9.29 -24.42
N VAL A 36 -3.54 10.36 -24.48
CA VAL A 36 -3.48 11.36 -25.57
C VAL A 36 -2.31 12.33 -25.37
N ILE A 37 -2.02 12.73 -24.12
CA ILE A 37 -0.98 13.72 -23.81
C ILE A 37 0.42 13.11 -23.84
N THR A 38 0.55 11.83 -23.43
CA THR A 38 1.85 11.16 -23.25
C THR A 38 2.00 10.02 -24.24
N GLU A 39 2.88 10.18 -25.21
CA GLU A 39 3.10 9.21 -26.31
C GLU A 39 3.48 7.80 -25.83
N ASN A 40 4.14 7.69 -24.66
CA ASN A 40 4.62 6.43 -24.12
C ASN A 40 3.77 5.91 -22.94
N PHE A 41 2.59 6.48 -22.67
CA PHE A 41 1.76 6.08 -21.53
C PHE A 41 1.37 4.61 -21.57
N LEU A 42 0.96 4.08 -22.71
CA LEU A 42 0.63 2.67 -22.93
C LEU A 42 1.80 1.83 -23.45
N SER A 43 3.04 2.33 -23.35
CA SER A 43 4.20 1.53 -23.75
C SER A 43 4.36 0.30 -22.86
N TYR A 44 4.91 -0.78 -23.43
CA TYR A 44 5.18 -2.03 -22.73
C TYR A 44 6.02 -1.80 -21.45
N ASN A 45 7.03 -0.96 -21.54
CA ASN A 45 7.89 -0.64 -20.37
C ASN A 45 7.13 0.08 -19.27
N ASN A 46 6.24 1.02 -19.62
CA ASN A 46 5.44 1.73 -18.62
C ASN A 46 4.43 0.79 -17.94
N ILE A 47 3.80 -0.11 -18.70
CA ILE A 47 2.89 -1.11 -18.14
C ILE A 47 3.64 -2.03 -17.17
N LEU A 48 4.84 -2.49 -17.49
CA LEU A 48 5.66 -3.30 -16.59
C LEU A 48 6.04 -2.53 -15.32
N ASN A 49 6.40 -1.25 -15.44
CA ASN A 49 6.71 -0.41 -14.28
C ASN A 49 5.49 -0.23 -13.37
N VAL A 50 4.31 0.00 -13.94
CA VAL A 50 3.06 0.10 -13.18
C VAL A 50 2.74 -1.22 -12.49
N LEU A 51 2.84 -2.36 -13.17
CA LEU A 51 2.62 -3.68 -12.59
C LEU A 51 3.60 -3.98 -11.45
N SER A 52 4.88 -3.64 -11.62
CA SER A 52 5.90 -3.77 -10.58
C SER A 52 5.54 -2.94 -9.35
N THR A 53 5.16 -1.69 -9.54
CA THR A 53 4.75 -0.79 -8.44
C THR A 53 3.49 -1.30 -7.73
N ILE A 54 2.50 -1.80 -8.47
CA ILE A 54 1.29 -2.39 -7.90
C ILE A 54 1.64 -3.65 -7.09
N SER A 55 2.57 -4.47 -7.57
CA SER A 55 2.99 -5.69 -6.86
C SER A 55 3.65 -5.36 -5.51
N ILE A 56 4.55 -4.38 -5.48
CA ILE A 56 5.20 -3.92 -4.24
C ILE A 56 4.16 -3.36 -3.27
N ASN A 57 3.33 -2.43 -3.73
CA ASN A 57 2.30 -1.80 -2.90
C ASN A 57 1.25 -2.83 -2.45
N GLY A 58 0.93 -3.82 -3.28
CA GLY A 58 0.02 -4.91 -2.94
C GLY A 58 0.56 -5.79 -1.80
N CYS A 59 1.84 -6.14 -1.81
CA CYS A 59 2.48 -6.86 -0.70
C CYS A 59 2.43 -6.05 0.60
N ILE A 60 2.74 -4.75 0.53
CA ILE A 60 2.65 -3.85 1.69
C ILE A 60 1.21 -3.78 2.21
N ALA A 61 0.24 -3.61 1.33
CA ALA A 61 -1.17 -3.53 1.69
C ALA A 61 -1.68 -4.81 2.37
N LEU A 62 -1.24 -5.98 1.92
CA LEU A 62 -1.57 -7.26 2.58
C LEU A 62 -0.98 -7.34 3.99
N GLY A 63 0.27 -6.92 4.18
CA GLY A 63 0.89 -6.84 5.50
C GLY A 63 0.13 -5.88 6.43
N MET A 64 -0.19 -4.69 5.93
CA MET A 64 -0.97 -3.71 6.68
C MET A 64 -2.38 -4.19 7.02
N CYS A 65 -3.01 -4.95 6.13
CA CYS A 65 -4.33 -5.54 6.39
C CYS A 65 -4.30 -6.46 7.63
N ILE A 66 -3.24 -7.27 7.77
CA ILE A 66 -3.06 -8.14 8.95
C ILE A 66 -2.91 -7.31 10.23
N VAL A 67 -2.09 -6.26 10.20
CA VAL A 67 -1.87 -5.38 11.36
C VAL A 67 -3.15 -4.66 11.77
N ILE A 68 -3.90 -4.11 10.80
CA ILE A 68 -5.15 -3.40 11.07
C ILE A 68 -6.22 -4.36 11.61
N THR A 69 -6.31 -5.58 11.10
CA THR A 69 -7.26 -6.59 11.63
C THR A 69 -6.91 -7.03 13.05
N ALA A 70 -5.63 -6.97 13.43
CA ALA A 70 -5.18 -7.18 14.81
C ALA A 70 -5.43 -5.98 15.73
N GLY A 71 -6.00 -4.88 15.21
CA GLY A 71 -6.33 -3.67 15.98
C GLY A 71 -5.18 -2.69 16.14
N GLY A 72 -4.07 -2.87 15.41
CA GLY A 72 -2.91 -1.97 15.40
C GLY A 72 -2.89 -1.03 14.19
N ILE A 73 -2.10 0.04 14.31
CA ILE A 73 -1.69 0.88 13.19
C ILE A 73 -0.17 0.88 13.19
N ASP A 74 0.43 0.40 12.09
CA ASP A 74 1.89 0.36 11.94
C ASP A 74 2.34 1.45 10.97
N LEU A 75 3.09 2.42 11.47
CA LEU A 75 3.68 3.50 10.69
C LEU A 75 5.13 3.22 10.27
N THR A 76 5.73 2.12 10.74
CA THR A 76 7.13 1.78 10.42
C THR A 76 7.32 1.25 9.01
N VAL A 77 6.24 0.94 8.28
CA VAL A 77 6.30 0.31 6.95
C VAL A 77 7.22 1.05 5.99
N GLY A 78 7.14 2.40 5.94
CA GLY A 78 8.00 3.23 5.09
C GLY A 78 9.46 3.15 5.50
N ALA A 79 9.76 3.22 6.79
CA ALA A 79 11.11 3.13 7.34
C ALA A 79 11.72 1.74 7.13
N LEU A 80 10.93 0.68 7.34
CA LEU A 80 11.36 -0.71 7.10
C LEU A 80 11.63 -0.97 5.62
N LEU A 81 10.85 -0.40 4.73
CA LEU A 81 11.09 -0.50 3.28
C LEU A 81 12.42 0.18 2.91
N ALA A 82 12.66 1.38 3.41
CA ALA A 82 13.91 2.11 3.20
C ALA A 82 15.11 1.35 3.78
N TRP A 83 15.01 0.88 5.03
CA TRP A 83 16.05 0.09 5.69
C TRP A 83 16.36 -1.18 4.93
N GLY A 84 15.36 -1.97 4.58
CA GLY A 84 15.52 -3.20 3.82
C GLY A 84 16.18 -2.97 2.46
N SER A 85 15.82 -1.89 1.77
CA SER A 85 16.42 -1.51 0.49
C SER A 85 17.91 -1.18 0.63
N VAL A 86 18.29 -0.44 1.69
CA VAL A 86 19.71 -0.09 1.98
C VAL A 86 20.50 -1.35 2.31
N VAL A 87 20.00 -2.21 3.20
CA VAL A 87 20.66 -3.48 3.57
C VAL A 87 20.83 -4.37 2.35
N ALA A 88 19.78 -4.56 1.55
CA ALA A 88 19.87 -5.34 0.33
C ALA A 88 20.92 -4.79 -0.64
N GLY A 89 20.98 -3.46 -0.83
CA GLY A 89 21.96 -2.80 -1.69
C GLY A 89 23.39 -2.98 -1.21
N LEU A 90 23.65 -2.84 0.10
CA LEU A 90 24.97 -3.03 0.69
C LEU A 90 25.44 -4.48 0.54
N VAL A 91 24.60 -5.46 0.85
CA VAL A 91 24.95 -6.88 0.73
C VAL A 91 25.15 -7.25 -0.72
N LEU A 92 24.31 -6.78 -1.63
CA LEU A 92 24.45 -7.03 -3.06
C LEU A 92 25.78 -6.47 -3.60
N LYS A 93 26.15 -5.27 -3.16
CA LYS A 93 27.40 -4.63 -3.56
C LYS A 93 28.64 -5.40 -3.06
N SER A 94 28.58 -5.99 -1.86
CA SER A 94 29.71 -6.70 -1.26
C SER A 94 29.83 -8.16 -1.73
N THR A 95 28.70 -8.84 -1.95
CA THR A 95 28.67 -10.28 -2.21
C THR A 95 28.29 -10.65 -3.64
N HIS A 96 27.76 -9.70 -4.42
CA HIS A 96 27.20 -9.93 -5.75
C HIS A 96 26.13 -11.05 -5.81
N SER A 97 25.53 -11.40 -4.67
CA SER A 97 24.55 -12.48 -4.52
C SER A 97 23.16 -11.93 -4.22
N ILE A 98 22.26 -12.00 -5.21
CA ILE A 98 20.86 -11.56 -5.06
C ILE A 98 20.12 -12.35 -3.95
N PRO A 99 20.22 -13.70 -3.87
CA PRO A 99 19.53 -14.45 -2.82
C PRO A 99 19.97 -14.04 -1.42
N LEU A 100 21.27 -13.81 -1.22
CA LEU A 100 21.80 -13.39 0.07
C LEU A 100 21.34 -12.00 0.46
N ALA A 101 21.29 -11.06 -0.49
CA ALA A 101 20.77 -9.71 -0.27
C ALA A 101 19.28 -9.74 0.13
N CYS A 102 18.47 -10.56 -0.53
CA CYS A 102 17.06 -10.71 -0.18
C CYS A 102 16.86 -11.31 1.22
N VAL A 103 17.58 -12.38 1.53
CA VAL A 103 17.46 -13.05 2.84
C VAL A 103 17.90 -12.11 3.97
N THR A 104 19.02 -11.42 3.83
CA THR A 104 19.52 -10.48 4.86
C THR A 104 18.57 -9.30 5.07
N ALA A 105 18.01 -8.73 4.00
CA ALA A 105 17.02 -7.67 4.12
C ALA A 105 15.75 -8.15 4.86
N LEU A 106 15.23 -9.34 4.51
CA LEU A 106 14.06 -9.92 5.18
C LEU A 106 14.33 -10.20 6.66
N VAL A 107 15.47 -10.79 6.99
CA VAL A 107 15.83 -11.11 8.38
C VAL A 107 15.96 -9.83 9.21
N THR A 108 16.65 -8.80 8.71
CA THR A 108 16.81 -7.54 9.45
C THR A 108 15.49 -6.81 9.64
N CYS A 109 14.62 -6.77 8.63
CA CYS A 109 13.28 -6.18 8.77
C CYS A 109 12.41 -6.98 9.75
N ALA A 110 12.50 -8.32 9.73
CA ALA A 110 11.77 -9.17 10.67
C ALA A 110 12.23 -8.93 12.11
N VAL A 111 13.54 -8.80 12.36
CA VAL A 111 14.09 -8.48 13.69
C VAL A 111 13.56 -7.14 14.19
N MET A 112 13.56 -6.10 13.34
CA MET A 112 13.01 -4.79 13.70
C MET A 112 11.52 -4.87 14.01
N GLY A 113 10.74 -5.61 13.22
CA GLY A 113 9.32 -5.85 13.49
C GLY A 113 9.06 -6.57 14.81
N VAL A 114 9.88 -7.58 15.14
CA VAL A 114 9.81 -8.28 16.43
C VAL A 114 10.12 -7.34 17.59
N VAL A 115 11.15 -6.50 17.48
CA VAL A 115 11.49 -5.52 18.51
C VAL A 115 10.33 -4.56 18.75
N THR A 116 9.75 -4.00 17.67
CA THR A 116 8.58 -3.10 17.75
C THR A 116 7.39 -3.80 18.40
N GLY A 117 7.09 -5.05 17.96
CA GLY A 117 6.00 -5.84 18.51
C GLY A 117 6.18 -6.18 20.00
N LEU A 118 7.39 -6.52 20.42
CA LEU A 118 7.71 -6.76 21.83
C LEU A 118 7.57 -5.50 22.68
N MET A 119 8.00 -4.35 22.17
CA MET A 119 7.82 -3.07 22.86
C MET A 119 6.34 -2.76 23.10
N ILE A 120 5.51 -2.96 22.08
CA ILE A 120 4.06 -2.76 22.20
C ILE A 120 3.45 -3.73 23.22
N ALA A 121 3.81 -5.01 23.16
CA ALA A 121 3.22 -6.06 24.00
C ALA A 121 3.66 -5.99 25.47
N GLN A 122 4.94 -5.64 25.74
CA GLN A 122 5.47 -5.63 27.11
C GLN A 122 5.20 -4.31 27.86
N PHE A 123 5.20 -3.20 27.16
CA PHE A 123 5.00 -1.88 27.76
C PHE A 123 3.58 -1.34 27.61
N ASP A 124 2.66 -2.14 27.04
CA ASP A 124 1.26 -1.76 26.77
C ASP A 124 1.14 -0.39 26.07
N LEU A 125 2.10 -0.14 25.16
CA LEU A 125 2.17 1.11 24.43
C LEU A 125 1.12 1.12 23.32
N PHE A 126 0.54 2.28 23.08
CA PHE A 126 -0.28 2.47 21.89
C PHE A 126 0.55 2.17 20.63
N PRO A 127 0.11 1.25 19.76
CA PRO A 127 0.86 0.86 18.54
C PRO A 127 1.32 2.05 17.71
N PHE A 128 0.47 3.06 17.58
CA PHE A 128 0.78 4.31 16.86
C PHE A 128 2.01 5.05 17.43
N VAL A 129 2.12 5.16 18.77
CA VAL A 129 3.23 5.87 19.42
C VAL A 129 4.53 5.07 19.28
N ALA A 130 4.47 3.75 19.50
CA ALA A 130 5.63 2.88 19.39
C ALA A 130 6.18 2.86 17.96
N THR A 131 5.31 2.76 16.96
CA THR A 131 5.72 2.73 15.53
C THR A 131 6.26 4.08 15.07
N LEU A 132 5.73 5.21 15.56
CA LEU A 132 6.28 6.54 15.31
C LEU A 132 7.70 6.70 15.90
N ALA A 133 7.94 6.16 17.10
CA ALA A 133 9.25 6.26 17.75
C ALA A 133 10.32 5.40 17.04
N MET A 134 9.91 4.37 16.29
CA MET A 134 10.80 3.45 15.57
C MET A 134 11.00 3.84 14.10
N GLN A 135 10.40 4.92 13.63
CA GLN A 135 10.52 5.41 12.25
C GLN A 135 11.80 6.25 12.06
#